data_42686428de5d18a451493ef11edbeace
#
_entry.id   42686428de5d18a451493ef11edbeace
#
_cell.length_a   1.000
_cell.length_b   1.000
_cell.length_c   1.000
_cell.angle_alpha   90.00
_cell.angle_beta   90.00
_cell.angle_gamma   90.00
#
_symmetry.space_group_name_H-M   'P 1'
#
loop_
_entity.id
_entity.type
_entity.pdbx_description
1 polymer ?
#
loop_
_entity_poly.entity_id
_entity_poly.type
_entity_poly.pdbx_seq_one_letter_code
_entity_poly.pdbx_strand_id
1 'polypeptide(L)'
;MSNYPLETIRHSAAHVMAAAVQQLYPDAKFDIGPSTENGFYYDFDMEHRLVTEDLKAIEKAMKKLIGRKLPFECFEMNRADAEKMLSEAGQTYKLERLADIPEDAKITFYKTGDFVDLCRGPHVANSGEIGAVKLLSIAGSYFRGDEKNKMLQRIYGTAFASEEDLQAYLKQQEEAAKRDHRKLGTELDLFSFSDNVGPGLVLWHPKGAFIRHTFETFWKEEHYKNGYELLYTPHIGQSVLWETSGHLSFYKDGMYSPMQIDEKDYYVKPMNCPFHIEVYQSRLRSYRELPLRWAELGTVYRYEKSGALHGLLRVRGFTQDDSHIICTPEQIEDEIAEVLRFSLYIWKSFGFTEIKPYLSTRPAKAVGEPERWEKALVSLRKAIDKLGLECEVDEGGGAFYGPKIDLKVKDAIGREWQTATIQFDFNLPERFDMTYIGEDGKKHRPYMVHRALMGSLERFFGILIEQYAGAF
;
A
#
# COMPACT_ATOMS: atom_id res chain seq x y z
N MET A 1 17.51 14.97 -23.23
CA MET A 1 16.66 14.20 -22.28
C MET A 1 15.47 15.07 -21.94
N SER A 2 14.28 14.52 -21.87
CA SER A 2 13.08 15.25 -21.47
C SER A 2 13.21 15.74 -20.03
N ASN A 3 12.88 17.01 -19.76
CA ASN A 3 12.92 17.59 -18.42
C ASN A 3 11.57 17.48 -17.68
N TYR A 4 10.63 16.70 -18.23
CA TYR A 4 9.31 16.52 -17.63
C TYR A 4 9.32 15.42 -16.56
N PRO A 5 8.48 15.55 -15.51
CA PRO A 5 8.24 14.47 -14.57
C PRO A 5 7.77 13.19 -15.27
N LEU A 6 8.17 12.02 -14.78
CA LEU A 6 7.74 10.72 -15.37
C LEU A 6 6.21 10.57 -15.43
N GLU A 7 5.50 11.10 -14.46
CA GLU A 7 4.03 11.11 -14.45
C GLU A 7 3.47 11.83 -15.69
N THR A 8 4.02 13.01 -16.04
CA THR A 8 3.61 13.77 -17.22
C THR A 8 3.97 13.04 -18.52
N ILE A 9 5.15 12.41 -18.58
CA ILE A 9 5.58 11.59 -19.73
C ILE A 9 4.63 10.40 -19.91
N ARG A 10 4.28 9.69 -18.85
CA ARG A 10 3.39 8.53 -18.85
C ARG A 10 1.96 8.90 -19.22
N HIS A 11 1.45 10.01 -18.68
CA HIS A 11 0.13 10.52 -19.05
C HIS A 11 0.07 10.88 -20.54
N SER A 12 1.11 11.51 -21.07
CA SER A 12 1.19 11.84 -22.51
C SER A 12 1.33 10.57 -23.37
N ALA A 13 2.04 9.55 -22.89
CA ALA A 13 2.13 8.26 -23.56
C ALA A 13 0.78 7.52 -23.61
N ALA A 14 -0.07 7.65 -22.59
CA ALA A 14 -1.43 7.13 -22.61
C ALA A 14 -2.27 7.75 -23.72
N HIS A 15 -2.17 9.07 -23.94
CA HIS A 15 -2.84 9.75 -25.04
C HIS A 15 -2.31 9.33 -26.41
N VAL A 16 -0.99 9.16 -26.56
CA VAL A 16 -0.41 8.64 -27.81
C VAL A 16 -0.83 7.19 -28.06
N MET A 17 -1.01 6.39 -27.02
CA MET A 17 -1.59 5.05 -27.15
C MET A 17 -3.04 5.11 -27.62
N ALA A 18 -3.86 5.99 -27.04
CA ALA A 18 -5.24 6.17 -27.47
C ALA A 18 -5.33 6.63 -28.92
N ALA A 19 -4.48 7.59 -29.34
CA ALA A 19 -4.37 8.01 -30.73
C ALA A 19 -3.96 6.85 -31.67
N ALA A 20 -3.03 6.01 -31.26
CA ALA A 20 -2.61 4.82 -32.01
C ALA A 20 -3.75 3.79 -32.14
N VAL A 21 -4.50 3.56 -31.06
CA VAL A 21 -5.68 2.67 -31.08
C VAL A 21 -6.75 3.24 -31.99
N GLN A 22 -7.05 4.54 -31.95
CA GLN A 22 -8.03 5.18 -32.85
C GLN A 22 -7.67 5.00 -34.32
N GLN A 23 -6.37 5.09 -34.65
CA GLN A 23 -5.93 4.89 -36.06
C GLN A 23 -6.09 3.45 -36.53
N LEU A 24 -5.93 2.47 -35.64
CA LEU A 24 -6.04 1.05 -35.98
C LEU A 24 -7.48 0.52 -35.86
N TYR A 25 -8.23 1.08 -34.93
CA TYR A 25 -9.60 0.68 -34.59
C TYR A 25 -10.49 1.93 -34.51
N PRO A 26 -11.03 2.42 -35.64
CA PRO A 26 -11.80 3.66 -35.68
C PRO A 26 -13.12 3.64 -34.90
N ASP A 27 -13.66 2.45 -34.59
CA ASP A 27 -14.86 2.23 -33.80
C ASP A 27 -14.63 2.32 -32.29
N ALA A 28 -13.37 2.44 -31.87
CA ALA A 28 -12.99 2.44 -30.45
C ALA A 28 -13.60 3.63 -29.70
N LYS A 29 -14.20 3.34 -28.55
CA LYS A 29 -14.65 4.33 -27.58
C LYS A 29 -13.68 4.36 -26.41
N PHE A 30 -13.45 5.54 -25.88
CA PHE A 30 -12.41 5.82 -24.90
C PHE A 30 -13.01 6.17 -23.53
N ASP A 31 -12.48 5.59 -22.45
CA ASP A 31 -12.82 6.03 -21.09
C ASP A 31 -11.73 6.93 -20.51
N ILE A 32 -10.76 6.39 -19.78
CA ILE A 32 -9.69 7.15 -19.12
C ILE A 32 -8.33 6.53 -19.36
N GLY A 33 -7.28 7.38 -19.31
CA GLY A 33 -5.88 6.99 -19.48
C GLY A 33 -4.93 7.66 -18.49
N PRO A 34 -5.04 7.37 -17.17
CA PRO A 34 -4.16 7.95 -16.20
C PRO A 34 -2.75 7.37 -16.22
N SER A 35 -1.79 8.16 -15.74
CA SER A 35 -0.50 7.65 -15.29
C SER A 35 -0.64 6.84 -14.01
N THR A 36 0.29 5.93 -13.78
CA THR A 36 0.44 5.16 -12.56
C THR A 36 1.90 5.23 -12.10
N GLU A 37 2.18 4.77 -10.87
CA GLU A 37 3.54 4.76 -10.32
C GLU A 37 4.56 4.09 -11.27
N ASN A 38 4.18 3.01 -11.96
CA ASN A 38 5.09 2.22 -12.80
C ASN A 38 4.80 2.33 -14.31
N GLY A 39 3.83 3.14 -14.72
CA GLY A 39 3.46 3.23 -16.12
C GLY A 39 2.21 4.04 -16.38
N PHE A 40 1.36 3.54 -17.25
CA PHE A 40 0.06 4.12 -17.59
C PHE A 40 -0.87 3.01 -18.08
N TYR A 41 -2.15 3.31 -18.16
CA TYR A 41 -3.11 2.47 -18.87
C TYR A 41 -4.12 3.34 -19.63
N TYR A 42 -4.90 2.71 -20.47
CA TYR A 42 -6.09 3.32 -21.07
C TYR A 42 -7.17 2.26 -21.27
N ASP A 43 -8.44 2.64 -21.03
CA ASP A 43 -9.61 1.78 -21.14
C ASP A 43 -10.35 2.03 -22.45
N PHE A 44 -10.65 0.95 -23.17
CA PHE A 44 -11.27 0.98 -24.50
C PHE A 44 -12.51 0.09 -24.55
N ASP A 45 -13.51 0.54 -25.30
CA ASP A 45 -14.63 -0.26 -25.75
C ASP A 45 -14.62 -0.30 -27.27
N MET A 46 -14.44 -1.48 -27.85
CA MET A 46 -14.41 -1.70 -29.29
C MET A 46 -14.87 -3.13 -29.62
N GLU A 47 -15.31 -3.35 -30.86
CA GLU A 47 -15.77 -4.68 -31.29
C GLU A 47 -14.63 -5.71 -31.34
N HIS A 48 -13.43 -5.25 -31.79
CA HIS A 48 -12.25 -6.10 -31.81
C HIS A 48 -11.80 -6.47 -30.38
N ARG A 49 -11.74 -7.79 -30.11
CA ARG A 49 -11.17 -8.28 -28.85
C ARG A 49 -9.64 -8.29 -28.93
N LEU A 50 -8.99 -7.42 -28.19
CA LEU A 50 -7.53 -7.30 -28.14
C LEU A 50 -6.89 -8.59 -27.67
N VAL A 51 -5.82 -8.97 -28.37
CA VAL A 51 -4.91 -10.07 -28.00
C VAL A 51 -3.47 -9.54 -27.87
N THR A 52 -2.58 -10.32 -27.27
CA THR A 52 -1.20 -9.89 -27.00
C THR A 52 -0.44 -9.48 -28.28
N GLU A 53 -0.79 -10.08 -29.42
CA GLU A 53 -0.21 -9.77 -30.73
C GLU A 53 -0.52 -8.35 -31.20
N ASP A 54 -1.70 -7.82 -30.84
CA ASP A 54 -2.12 -6.46 -31.19
C ASP A 54 -1.23 -5.39 -30.55
N LEU A 55 -0.67 -5.67 -29.35
CA LEU A 55 0.22 -4.76 -28.66
C LEU A 55 1.41 -4.35 -29.53
N LYS A 56 1.93 -5.25 -30.36
CA LYS A 56 3.05 -4.94 -31.26
C LYS A 56 2.66 -3.95 -32.34
N ALA A 57 1.43 -4.09 -32.90
CA ALA A 57 0.92 -3.18 -33.92
C ALA A 57 0.65 -1.78 -33.33
N ILE A 58 0.01 -1.73 -32.15
CA ILE A 58 -0.27 -0.49 -31.42
C ILE A 58 1.03 0.20 -31.02
N GLU A 59 2.01 -0.50 -30.46
CA GLU A 59 3.31 0.05 -30.09
C GLU A 59 4.05 0.62 -31.30
N LYS A 60 3.99 -0.06 -32.43
CA LYS A 60 4.56 0.45 -33.70
C LYS A 60 3.89 1.74 -34.16
N ALA A 61 2.57 1.85 -34.03
CA ALA A 61 1.83 3.07 -34.33
C ALA A 61 2.20 4.20 -33.36
N MET A 62 2.28 3.90 -32.04
CA MET A 62 2.76 4.87 -31.05
C MET A 62 4.16 5.42 -31.38
N LYS A 63 5.12 4.56 -31.70
CA LYS A 63 6.49 4.98 -32.09
C LYS A 63 6.50 5.90 -33.32
N LYS A 64 5.60 5.67 -34.29
CA LYS A 64 5.43 6.58 -35.43
C LYS A 64 4.90 7.95 -35.00
N LEU A 65 3.90 7.98 -34.12
CA LEU A 65 3.32 9.23 -33.61
C LEU A 65 4.34 10.01 -32.77
N ILE A 66 5.13 9.33 -31.93
CA ILE A 66 6.22 9.93 -31.17
C ILE A 66 7.26 10.55 -32.11
N GLY A 67 7.68 9.84 -33.16
CA GLY A 67 8.65 10.32 -34.12
C GLY A 67 8.19 11.53 -34.94
N ARG A 68 6.87 11.76 -35.05
CA ARG A 68 6.31 12.92 -35.72
C ARG A 68 6.35 14.22 -34.91
N LYS A 69 6.69 14.14 -33.62
CA LYS A 69 6.78 15.27 -32.67
C LYS A 69 5.53 16.15 -32.68
N LEU A 70 4.36 15.51 -32.64
CA LEU A 70 3.07 16.19 -32.65
C LEU A 70 2.87 17.02 -31.39
N PRO A 71 2.41 18.29 -31.48
CA PRO A 71 2.16 19.09 -30.28
C PRO A 71 0.98 18.53 -29.46
N PHE A 72 1.00 18.76 -28.14
CA PHE A 72 -0.15 18.61 -27.27
C PHE A 72 -0.80 19.98 -27.09
N GLU A 73 -1.90 20.22 -27.76
CA GLU A 73 -2.61 21.50 -27.77
C GLU A 73 -3.78 21.44 -26.78
N CYS A 74 -3.68 22.23 -25.69
CA CYS A 74 -4.77 22.38 -24.72
C CYS A 74 -5.75 23.47 -25.21
N PHE A 75 -7.04 23.19 -25.14
CA PHE A 75 -8.09 24.19 -25.39
C PHE A 75 -9.26 23.98 -24.42
N GLU A 76 -9.95 25.08 -24.13
CA GLU A 76 -11.16 25.09 -23.30
C GLU A 76 -12.40 25.08 -24.20
N MET A 77 -13.47 24.44 -23.75
CA MET A 77 -14.74 24.39 -24.43
C MET A 77 -15.89 24.55 -23.44
N ASN A 78 -16.97 25.19 -23.82
CA ASN A 78 -18.17 25.20 -23.00
C ASN A 78 -18.86 23.82 -23.04
N ARG A 79 -19.71 23.54 -22.05
CA ARG A 79 -20.35 22.24 -21.91
C ARG A 79 -21.17 21.81 -23.11
N ALA A 80 -21.98 22.71 -23.67
CA ALA A 80 -22.86 22.40 -24.79
C ALA A 80 -22.07 22.00 -26.06
N ASP A 81 -20.97 22.70 -26.33
CA ASP A 81 -20.10 22.38 -27.46
C ASP A 81 -19.33 21.08 -27.22
N ALA A 82 -18.89 20.84 -25.97
CA ALA A 82 -18.22 19.59 -25.56
C ALA A 82 -19.17 18.38 -25.72
N GLU A 83 -20.40 18.48 -25.24
CA GLU A 83 -21.43 17.44 -25.41
C GLU A 83 -21.71 17.14 -26.89
N LYS A 84 -21.85 18.18 -27.68
CA LYS A 84 -22.09 18.05 -29.13
C LYS A 84 -20.91 17.33 -29.80
N MET A 85 -19.69 17.80 -29.57
CA MET A 85 -18.47 17.20 -30.14
C MET A 85 -18.32 15.73 -29.78
N LEU A 86 -18.46 15.38 -28.49
CA LEU A 86 -18.34 14.00 -28.02
C LEU A 86 -19.47 13.11 -28.55
N SER A 87 -20.69 13.63 -28.65
CA SER A 87 -21.85 12.93 -29.24
C SER A 87 -21.63 12.62 -30.70
N GLU A 88 -21.20 13.61 -31.48
CA GLU A 88 -20.90 13.45 -32.93
C GLU A 88 -19.75 12.45 -33.15
N ALA A 89 -18.77 12.42 -32.25
CA ALA A 89 -17.68 11.45 -32.25
C ALA A 89 -18.05 10.07 -31.65
N GLY A 90 -19.30 9.87 -31.20
CA GLY A 90 -19.78 8.61 -30.62
C GLY A 90 -19.11 8.20 -29.29
N GLN A 91 -18.48 9.14 -28.58
CA GLN A 91 -17.68 8.89 -27.36
C GLN A 91 -18.56 8.87 -26.11
N THR A 92 -19.33 7.80 -25.94
CA THR A 92 -20.35 7.65 -24.88
C THR A 92 -19.76 7.71 -23.48
N TYR A 93 -18.61 7.08 -23.24
CA TYR A 93 -17.94 7.10 -21.91
C TYR A 93 -17.43 8.50 -21.56
N LYS A 94 -16.92 9.25 -22.55
CA LYS A 94 -16.49 10.64 -22.33
C LYS A 94 -17.67 11.57 -22.04
N LEU A 95 -18.84 11.31 -22.62
CA LEU A 95 -20.07 12.04 -22.26
C LEU A 95 -20.45 11.82 -20.80
N GLU A 96 -20.38 10.57 -20.31
CA GLU A 96 -20.64 10.27 -18.91
C GLU A 96 -19.59 10.91 -17.98
N ARG A 97 -18.30 10.93 -18.37
CA ARG A 97 -17.23 11.62 -17.62
C ARG A 97 -17.41 13.13 -17.63
N LEU A 98 -17.90 13.70 -18.72
CA LEU A 98 -18.22 15.13 -18.82
C LEU A 98 -19.35 15.51 -17.84
N ALA A 99 -20.34 14.65 -17.67
CA ALA A 99 -21.44 14.86 -16.72
C ALA A 99 -20.96 14.89 -15.25
N ASP A 100 -19.86 14.19 -14.93
CA ASP A 100 -19.26 14.20 -13.59
C ASP A 100 -18.49 15.50 -13.26
N ILE A 101 -18.20 16.34 -14.26
CA ILE A 101 -17.48 17.60 -14.05
C ILE A 101 -18.46 18.64 -13.49
N PRO A 102 -18.16 19.32 -12.36
CA PRO A 102 -19.01 20.38 -11.81
C PRO A 102 -19.32 21.48 -12.84
N GLU A 103 -20.50 22.13 -12.71
CA GLU A 103 -20.95 23.13 -13.67
C GLU A 103 -20.04 24.37 -13.75
N ASP A 104 -19.41 24.72 -12.62
CA ASP A 104 -18.47 25.86 -12.49
C ASP A 104 -17.03 25.52 -12.87
N ALA A 105 -16.73 24.25 -13.14
CA ALA A 105 -15.38 23.82 -13.49
C ALA A 105 -15.09 24.02 -14.98
N LYS A 106 -13.83 24.37 -15.29
CA LYS A 106 -13.34 24.47 -16.66
C LYS A 106 -13.29 23.09 -17.32
N ILE A 107 -13.81 23.01 -18.54
CA ILE A 107 -13.76 21.82 -19.36
C ILE A 107 -12.61 21.98 -20.34
N THR A 108 -11.59 21.14 -20.22
CA THR A 108 -10.39 21.18 -21.06
C THR A 108 -10.25 19.92 -21.90
N PHE A 109 -9.76 20.12 -23.11
CA PHE A 109 -9.41 19.06 -24.05
C PHE A 109 -7.95 19.19 -24.46
N TYR A 110 -7.35 18.08 -24.78
CA TYR A 110 -6.03 18.03 -25.40
C TYR A 110 -6.11 17.37 -26.77
N LYS A 111 -5.51 18.04 -27.75
CA LYS A 111 -5.39 17.55 -29.14
C LYS A 111 -3.97 17.14 -29.43
N THR A 112 -3.79 15.95 -30.00
CA THR A 112 -2.49 15.45 -30.47
C THR A 112 -2.65 14.79 -31.82
N GLY A 113 -2.27 15.52 -32.90
CA GLY A 113 -2.60 15.15 -34.27
C GLY A 113 -4.11 15.19 -34.48
N ASP A 114 -4.71 14.05 -34.90
CA ASP A 114 -6.15 13.93 -35.13
C ASP A 114 -6.93 13.47 -33.89
N PHE A 115 -6.22 13.04 -32.83
CA PHE A 115 -6.83 12.59 -31.59
C PHE A 115 -7.14 13.75 -30.64
N VAL A 116 -8.36 13.79 -30.13
CA VAL A 116 -8.84 14.78 -29.16
C VAL A 116 -9.42 14.07 -27.97
N ASP A 117 -8.99 14.43 -26.78
CA ASP A 117 -9.41 13.82 -25.53
C ASP A 117 -9.84 14.82 -24.46
N LEU A 118 -10.90 14.49 -23.71
CA LEU A 118 -11.33 15.22 -22.51
C LEU A 118 -10.31 14.96 -21.40
N CYS A 119 -9.51 15.96 -21.05
CA CYS A 119 -8.38 15.79 -20.13
C CYS A 119 -7.99 17.09 -19.45
N ARG A 120 -7.52 17.00 -18.20
CA ARG A 120 -7.02 18.13 -17.40
C ARG A 120 -5.53 18.42 -17.61
N GLY A 121 -4.79 17.47 -18.18
CA GLY A 121 -3.34 17.54 -18.25
C GLY A 121 -2.65 17.32 -16.90
N PRO A 122 -1.38 17.73 -16.71
CA PRO A 122 -0.53 18.29 -17.75
C PRO A 122 -0.01 17.25 -18.75
N HIS A 123 0.46 17.73 -19.90
CA HIS A 123 1.15 16.93 -20.92
C HIS A 123 2.52 17.53 -21.26
N VAL A 124 3.35 16.76 -21.93
CA VAL A 124 4.59 17.23 -22.55
C VAL A 124 4.28 18.19 -23.71
N ALA A 125 5.23 19.04 -24.12
CA ALA A 125 5.01 20.00 -25.21
C ALA A 125 4.70 19.33 -26.55
N ASN A 126 5.34 18.23 -26.85
CA ASN A 126 5.09 17.43 -28.06
C ASN A 126 5.40 15.96 -27.84
N SER A 127 4.86 15.08 -28.68
CA SER A 127 5.01 13.63 -28.53
C SER A 127 6.46 13.14 -28.55
N GLY A 128 7.40 13.88 -29.13
CA GLY A 128 8.83 13.54 -29.12
C GLY A 128 9.49 13.61 -27.76
N GLU A 129 8.91 14.32 -26.79
CA GLU A 129 9.38 14.41 -25.40
C GLU A 129 9.03 13.16 -24.56
N ILE A 130 8.20 12.25 -25.08
CA ILE A 130 7.81 11.02 -24.38
C ILE A 130 8.99 10.06 -24.25
N GLY A 131 9.91 10.08 -25.22
CA GLY A 131 11.07 9.17 -25.23
C GLY A 131 10.71 7.74 -25.63
N ALA A 132 10.97 6.78 -24.74
CA ALA A 132 10.76 5.36 -25.00
C ALA A 132 9.48 4.82 -24.39
N VAL A 133 8.76 3.96 -25.13
CA VAL A 133 7.49 3.36 -24.69
C VAL A 133 7.49 1.85 -24.89
N LYS A 134 6.80 1.15 -23.97
CA LYS A 134 6.54 -0.29 -24.06
C LYS A 134 5.12 -0.60 -23.62
N LEU A 135 4.36 -1.34 -24.43
CA LEU A 135 3.09 -1.93 -24.01
C LEU A 135 3.35 -3.27 -23.31
N LEU A 136 2.68 -3.48 -22.19
CA LEU A 136 2.99 -4.58 -21.27
C LEU A 136 1.97 -5.70 -21.32
N SER A 137 0.68 -5.38 -21.16
CA SER A 137 -0.38 -6.37 -21.05
C SER A 137 -1.76 -5.82 -21.38
N ILE A 138 -2.71 -6.74 -21.54
CA ILE A 138 -4.13 -6.45 -21.71
C ILE A 138 -4.89 -7.07 -20.56
N ALA A 139 -5.89 -6.37 -20.03
CA ALA A 139 -6.79 -6.88 -19.00
C ALA A 139 -8.22 -6.40 -19.24
N GLY A 140 -9.19 -7.06 -18.59
CA GLY A 140 -10.55 -6.54 -18.45
C GLY A 140 -10.62 -5.53 -17.31
N SER A 141 -11.42 -4.47 -17.48
CA SER A 141 -11.71 -3.50 -16.43
C SER A 141 -13.16 -3.08 -16.52
N TYR A 142 -13.91 -3.16 -15.41
CA TYR A 142 -15.29 -2.67 -15.43
C TYR A 142 -15.31 -1.14 -15.44
N PHE A 143 -16.18 -0.58 -16.28
CA PHE A 143 -16.38 0.87 -16.32
C PHE A 143 -16.69 1.41 -14.92
N ARG A 144 -15.98 2.47 -14.50
CA ARG A 144 -16.04 3.06 -13.15
C ARG A 144 -15.71 2.08 -12.00
N GLY A 145 -15.12 0.93 -12.30
CA GLY A 145 -14.77 -0.10 -11.30
C GLY A 145 -15.96 -0.85 -10.71
N ASP A 146 -17.15 -0.72 -11.29
CA ASP A 146 -18.37 -1.43 -10.86
C ASP A 146 -18.60 -2.64 -11.75
N GLU A 147 -18.62 -3.85 -11.16
CA GLU A 147 -18.84 -5.11 -11.86
C GLU A 147 -20.21 -5.23 -12.56
N LYS A 148 -21.15 -4.36 -12.22
CA LYS A 148 -22.46 -4.27 -12.87
C LYS A 148 -22.41 -3.53 -14.21
N ASN A 149 -21.35 -2.76 -14.44
CA ASN A 149 -21.14 -2.02 -15.67
C ASN A 149 -20.44 -2.87 -16.74
N LYS A 150 -20.41 -2.35 -17.97
CA LYS A 150 -19.75 -3.00 -19.09
C LYS A 150 -18.25 -3.21 -18.79
N MET A 151 -17.76 -4.38 -19.13
CA MET A 151 -16.32 -4.68 -19.10
C MET A 151 -15.66 -4.06 -20.32
N LEU A 152 -14.68 -3.18 -20.06
CA LEU A 152 -13.82 -2.53 -21.06
C LEU A 152 -12.52 -3.32 -21.21
N GLN A 153 -11.79 -3.05 -22.28
CA GLN A 153 -10.47 -3.62 -22.52
C GLN A 153 -9.41 -2.61 -22.09
N ARG A 154 -8.56 -2.97 -21.14
CA ARG A 154 -7.49 -2.13 -20.61
C ARG A 154 -6.15 -2.55 -21.18
N ILE A 155 -5.42 -1.60 -21.76
CA ILE A 155 -4.02 -1.80 -22.16
C ILE A 155 -3.12 -1.13 -21.12
N TYR A 156 -2.17 -1.88 -20.57
CA TYR A 156 -1.11 -1.35 -19.73
C TYR A 156 0.15 -1.08 -20.54
N GLY A 157 0.81 0.03 -20.25
CA GLY A 157 2.08 0.39 -20.83
C GLY A 157 2.99 1.12 -19.84
N THR A 158 4.23 1.33 -20.24
CA THR A 158 5.16 2.19 -19.52
C THR A 158 5.91 3.11 -20.47
N ALA A 159 6.40 4.24 -19.95
CA ALA A 159 7.18 5.20 -20.69
C ALA A 159 8.29 5.79 -19.81
N PHE A 160 9.43 6.08 -20.46
CA PHE A 160 10.61 6.66 -19.86
C PHE A 160 11.19 7.74 -20.78
N ALA A 161 11.97 8.66 -20.21
CA ALA A 161 12.62 9.72 -20.97
C ALA A 161 13.69 9.20 -21.94
N SER A 162 14.25 8.02 -21.68
CA SER A 162 15.26 7.39 -22.52
C SER A 162 15.00 5.90 -22.75
N GLU A 163 15.56 5.36 -23.83
CA GLU A 163 15.54 3.92 -24.10
C GLU A 163 16.36 3.14 -23.06
N GLU A 164 17.44 3.73 -22.54
CA GLU A 164 18.28 3.11 -21.50
C GLU A 164 17.49 2.86 -20.21
N ASP A 165 16.72 3.87 -19.75
CA ASP A 165 15.86 3.74 -18.56
C ASP A 165 14.75 2.70 -18.78
N LEU A 166 14.17 2.67 -19.98
CA LEU A 166 13.18 1.65 -20.34
C LEU A 166 13.75 0.24 -20.27
N GLN A 167 14.95 0.03 -20.85
CA GLN A 167 15.60 -1.29 -20.84
C GLN A 167 16.02 -1.70 -19.43
N ALA A 168 16.50 -0.76 -18.61
CA ALA A 168 16.79 -1.02 -17.19
C ALA A 168 15.54 -1.47 -16.44
N TYR A 169 14.40 -0.79 -16.63
CA TYR A 169 13.13 -1.18 -16.06
C TYR A 169 12.65 -2.56 -16.53
N LEU A 170 12.71 -2.84 -17.84
CA LEU A 170 12.28 -4.15 -18.37
C LEU A 170 13.14 -5.30 -17.83
N LYS A 171 14.45 -5.09 -17.72
CA LYS A 171 15.35 -6.05 -17.07
C LYS A 171 15.01 -6.29 -15.61
N GLN A 172 14.71 -5.21 -14.87
CA GLN A 172 14.27 -5.32 -13.48
C GLN A 172 12.97 -6.13 -13.36
N GLN A 173 11.98 -5.91 -14.26
CA GLN A 173 10.74 -6.67 -14.28
C GLN A 173 10.96 -8.15 -14.61
N GLU A 174 11.86 -8.46 -15.55
CA GLU A 174 12.22 -9.85 -15.87
C GLU A 174 12.87 -10.55 -14.66
N GLU A 175 13.80 -9.88 -13.98
CA GLU A 175 14.40 -10.41 -12.75
C GLU A 175 13.38 -10.56 -11.63
N ALA A 176 12.43 -9.62 -11.49
CA ALA A 176 11.33 -9.73 -10.53
C ALA A 176 10.46 -10.97 -10.79
N ALA A 177 10.12 -11.23 -12.06
CA ALA A 177 9.33 -12.40 -12.43
C ALA A 177 10.05 -13.73 -12.14
N LYS A 178 11.38 -13.77 -12.29
CA LYS A 178 12.18 -14.97 -11.94
C LYS A 178 12.20 -15.22 -10.44
N ARG A 179 12.12 -14.17 -9.63
CA ARG A 179 12.18 -14.20 -8.16
C ARG A 179 10.81 -14.25 -7.48
N ASP A 180 9.72 -14.25 -8.24
CA ASP A 180 8.35 -14.23 -7.70
C ASP A 180 8.17 -15.32 -6.65
N HIS A 181 7.87 -14.94 -5.42
CA HIS A 181 7.71 -15.84 -4.28
C HIS A 181 6.61 -16.88 -4.49
N ARG A 182 5.58 -16.61 -5.33
CA ARG A 182 4.51 -17.56 -5.63
C ARG A 182 5.05 -18.71 -6.48
N LYS A 183 5.88 -18.38 -7.48
CA LYS A 183 6.55 -19.37 -8.34
C LYS A 183 7.56 -20.18 -7.53
N LEU A 184 8.51 -19.49 -6.90
CA LEU A 184 9.56 -20.13 -6.10
C LEU A 184 9.00 -20.89 -4.91
N GLY A 185 7.96 -20.39 -4.26
CA GLY A 185 7.29 -21.06 -3.15
C GLY A 185 6.68 -22.41 -3.55
N THR A 186 6.11 -22.49 -4.75
CA THR A 186 5.59 -23.75 -5.32
C THR A 186 6.72 -24.68 -5.74
N GLU A 187 7.73 -24.17 -6.47
CA GLU A 187 8.87 -24.98 -6.96
C GLU A 187 9.71 -25.57 -5.81
N LEU A 188 9.87 -24.82 -4.71
CA LEU A 188 10.61 -25.23 -3.52
C LEU A 188 9.76 -25.99 -2.49
N ASP A 189 8.46 -26.12 -2.71
CA ASP A 189 7.51 -26.77 -1.79
C ASP A 189 7.45 -26.11 -0.41
N LEU A 190 7.30 -24.77 -0.38
CA LEU A 190 7.33 -23.99 0.87
C LEU A 190 5.93 -23.77 1.45
N PHE A 191 4.94 -23.49 0.61
CA PHE A 191 3.56 -23.19 1.00
C PHE A 191 2.60 -23.39 -0.17
N SER A 192 1.32 -23.42 0.16
CA SER A 192 0.24 -23.43 -0.84
C SER A 192 -1.01 -22.68 -0.35
N PHE A 193 -1.94 -22.45 -1.27
CA PHE A 193 -3.30 -22.01 -1.01
C PHE A 193 -4.28 -23.06 -1.51
N SER A 194 -5.43 -23.19 -0.86
CA SER A 194 -6.48 -24.14 -1.25
C SER A 194 -7.85 -23.49 -1.18
N ASP A 195 -8.67 -23.70 -2.19
CA ASP A 195 -10.05 -23.21 -2.20
C ASP A 195 -10.89 -23.81 -1.07
N ASN A 196 -10.58 -25.04 -0.65
CA ASN A 196 -11.26 -25.70 0.47
C ASN A 196 -10.95 -25.05 1.83
N VAL A 197 -9.78 -24.42 1.97
CA VAL A 197 -9.39 -23.68 3.17
C VAL A 197 -9.89 -22.23 3.09
N GLY A 198 -9.87 -21.67 1.89
CA GLY A 198 -10.31 -20.31 1.61
C GLY A 198 -9.18 -19.41 1.07
N PRO A 199 -9.54 -18.41 0.26
CA PRO A 199 -8.56 -17.53 -0.36
C PRO A 199 -7.81 -16.68 0.66
N GLY A 200 -6.49 -16.55 0.50
CA GLY A 200 -5.64 -15.75 1.38
C GLY A 200 -5.36 -16.39 2.74
N LEU A 201 -5.60 -17.69 2.90
CA LEU A 201 -5.21 -18.47 4.08
C LEU A 201 -4.09 -19.44 3.69
N VAL A 202 -2.91 -19.25 4.29
CA VAL A 202 -1.67 -19.93 3.90
C VAL A 202 -1.59 -21.31 4.54
N LEU A 203 -1.28 -22.33 3.75
CA LEU A 203 -0.87 -23.66 4.20
C LEU A 203 0.65 -23.76 4.11
N TRP A 204 1.32 -23.86 5.25
CA TRP A 204 2.76 -24.01 5.34
C TRP A 204 3.17 -25.46 5.16
N HIS A 205 4.03 -25.73 4.18
CA HIS A 205 4.60 -27.06 3.96
C HIS A 205 5.81 -27.29 4.88
N PRO A 206 6.29 -28.52 5.09
CA PRO A 206 7.34 -28.80 6.06
C PRO A 206 8.60 -27.97 5.89
N LYS A 207 9.06 -27.72 4.67
CA LYS A 207 10.23 -26.86 4.39
C LYS A 207 9.98 -25.40 4.75
N GLY A 208 8.83 -24.85 4.33
CA GLY A 208 8.45 -23.48 4.65
C GLY A 208 8.23 -23.31 6.16
N ALA A 209 7.59 -24.28 6.82
CA ALA A 209 7.38 -24.29 8.25
C ALA A 209 8.73 -24.32 9.03
N PHE A 210 9.72 -25.07 8.54
CA PHE A 210 11.06 -25.09 9.13
C PHE A 210 11.76 -23.72 9.07
N ILE A 211 11.73 -23.10 7.88
CA ILE A 211 12.33 -21.75 7.71
C ILE A 211 11.58 -20.74 8.58
N ARG A 212 10.24 -20.79 8.57
CA ARG A 212 9.42 -19.95 9.43
C ARG A 212 9.77 -20.10 10.89
N HIS A 213 9.86 -21.34 11.40
CA HIS A 213 10.27 -21.62 12.77
C HIS A 213 11.66 -21.05 13.10
N THR A 214 12.60 -21.11 12.16
CA THR A 214 13.96 -20.60 12.35
C THR A 214 13.97 -19.08 12.59
N PHE A 215 13.27 -18.29 11.76
CA PHE A 215 13.24 -16.86 11.99
C PHE A 215 12.31 -16.43 13.14
N GLU A 216 11.26 -17.21 13.45
CA GLU A 216 10.47 -17.01 14.67
C GLU A 216 11.31 -17.24 15.95
N THR A 217 12.18 -18.23 15.93
CA THR A 217 13.11 -18.50 17.03
C THR A 217 14.10 -17.35 17.20
N PHE A 218 14.74 -16.92 16.13
CA PHE A 218 15.60 -15.74 16.12
C PHE A 218 14.87 -14.51 16.67
N TRP A 219 13.66 -14.26 16.20
CA TRP A 219 12.83 -13.14 16.63
C TRP A 219 12.58 -13.18 18.16
N LYS A 220 12.21 -14.33 18.71
CA LYS A 220 11.96 -14.50 20.16
C LYS A 220 13.22 -14.23 20.97
N GLU A 221 14.35 -14.80 20.56
CA GLU A 221 15.63 -14.62 21.24
C GLU A 221 16.06 -13.15 21.27
N GLU A 222 15.96 -12.46 20.11
CA GLU A 222 16.34 -11.06 20.03
C GLU A 222 15.37 -10.16 20.82
N HIS A 223 14.09 -10.51 20.92
CA HIS A 223 13.15 -9.77 21.77
C HIS A 223 13.51 -9.89 23.25
N TYR A 224 13.81 -11.10 23.74
CA TYR A 224 14.26 -11.26 25.13
C TYR A 224 15.55 -10.48 25.41
N LYS A 225 16.53 -10.51 24.51
CA LYS A 225 17.78 -9.75 24.63
C LYS A 225 17.57 -8.23 24.69
N ASN A 226 16.52 -7.73 24.04
CA ASN A 226 16.15 -6.32 24.02
C ASN A 226 15.10 -5.95 25.10
N GLY A 227 14.88 -6.82 26.08
CA GLY A 227 14.05 -6.55 27.26
C GLY A 227 12.54 -6.63 27.00
N TYR A 228 12.12 -7.40 25.99
CA TYR A 228 10.71 -7.69 25.77
C TYR A 228 10.26 -8.95 26.49
N GLU A 229 9.01 -8.95 26.94
CA GLU A 229 8.28 -10.10 27.44
C GLU A 229 7.27 -10.57 26.40
N LEU A 230 7.10 -11.90 26.26
CA LEU A 230 6.18 -12.46 25.26
C LEU A 230 4.79 -12.66 25.86
N LEU A 231 3.78 -12.29 25.06
CA LEU A 231 2.37 -12.58 25.32
C LEU A 231 1.83 -13.60 24.31
N TYR A 232 0.74 -14.23 24.69
CA TYR A 232 -0.10 -15.08 23.84
C TYR A 232 -1.57 -14.74 24.10
N THR A 233 -2.29 -14.36 23.07
CA THR A 233 -3.68 -13.93 23.19
C THR A 233 -4.62 -14.76 22.31
N PRO A 234 -5.91 -14.91 22.70
CA PRO A 234 -6.89 -15.66 21.90
C PRO A 234 -7.07 -15.11 20.48
N HIS A 235 -7.51 -15.97 19.57
CA HIS A 235 -7.84 -15.57 18.19
C HIS A 235 -9.21 -14.91 18.04
N ILE A 236 -10.08 -15.09 19.01
CA ILE A 236 -11.45 -14.54 19.02
C ILE A 236 -11.69 -13.68 20.26
N GLY A 237 -12.53 -12.68 20.13
CA GLY A 237 -12.91 -11.81 21.25
C GLY A 237 -14.33 -11.28 21.08
N GLN A 238 -14.99 -10.92 22.18
CA GLN A 238 -16.33 -10.34 22.17
C GLN A 238 -16.35 -8.94 21.52
N SER A 239 -17.50 -8.56 20.99
CA SER A 239 -17.73 -7.28 20.28
C SER A 239 -17.31 -6.06 21.10
N VAL A 240 -17.45 -6.10 22.41
CA VAL A 240 -17.11 -5.00 23.32
C VAL A 240 -15.65 -4.52 23.17
N LEU A 241 -14.70 -5.41 22.89
CA LEU A 241 -13.32 -5.01 22.63
C LEU A 241 -13.19 -4.12 21.40
N TRP A 242 -13.94 -4.45 20.36
CA TRP A 242 -13.92 -3.78 19.07
C TRP A 242 -14.76 -2.50 19.05
N GLU A 243 -15.80 -2.44 19.87
CA GLU A 243 -16.58 -1.23 20.15
C GLU A 243 -15.74 -0.22 20.93
N THR A 244 -15.14 -0.65 22.04
CA THR A 244 -14.28 0.19 22.89
C THR A 244 -13.10 0.75 22.12
N SER A 245 -12.40 -0.09 21.38
CA SER A 245 -11.26 0.32 20.56
C SER A 245 -11.64 1.15 19.32
N GLY A 246 -12.90 1.12 18.91
CA GLY A 246 -13.41 1.83 17.72
C GLY A 246 -13.25 1.09 16.41
N HIS A 247 -12.75 -0.14 16.40
CA HIS A 247 -12.58 -0.92 15.17
C HIS A 247 -13.88 -1.16 14.42
N LEU A 248 -14.99 -1.40 15.13
CA LEU A 248 -16.31 -1.56 14.50
C LEU A 248 -16.83 -0.28 13.83
N SER A 249 -16.37 0.89 14.25
CA SER A 249 -16.75 2.17 13.63
C SER A 249 -15.90 2.54 12.41
N PHE A 250 -14.60 2.23 12.42
CA PHE A 250 -13.65 2.70 11.40
C PHE A 250 -13.10 1.60 10.50
N TYR A 251 -13.19 0.33 10.90
CA TYR A 251 -12.54 -0.79 10.23
C TYR A 251 -13.48 -1.97 9.94
N LYS A 252 -14.81 -1.81 10.12
CA LYS A 252 -15.80 -2.89 10.01
C LYS A 252 -15.71 -3.67 8.69
N ASP A 253 -15.52 -2.97 7.58
CA ASP A 253 -15.44 -3.59 6.24
C ASP A 253 -14.22 -4.50 6.06
N GLY A 254 -13.19 -4.31 6.89
CA GLY A 254 -11.99 -5.15 6.94
C GLY A 254 -12.06 -6.30 7.95
N MET A 255 -13.19 -6.47 8.64
CA MET A 255 -13.39 -7.53 9.61
C MET A 255 -14.23 -8.67 9.03
N TYR A 256 -13.96 -9.90 9.47
CA TYR A 256 -14.86 -11.03 9.22
C TYR A 256 -16.19 -10.81 9.95
N SER A 257 -17.26 -11.40 9.42
CA SER A 257 -18.57 -11.36 10.07
C SER A 257 -18.52 -11.97 11.48
N PRO A 258 -19.30 -11.47 12.45
CA PRO A 258 -19.32 -12.02 13.80
C PRO A 258 -19.87 -13.45 13.83
N MET A 259 -19.42 -14.20 14.81
CA MET A 259 -20.02 -15.46 15.25
C MET A 259 -20.92 -15.18 16.43
N GLN A 260 -22.20 -15.59 16.36
CA GLN A 260 -23.11 -15.48 17.49
C GLN A 260 -22.97 -16.68 18.41
N ILE A 261 -22.62 -16.45 19.67
CA ILE A 261 -22.46 -17.47 20.72
C ILE A 261 -23.11 -16.93 21.99
N ASP A 262 -24.10 -17.64 22.53
CA ASP A 262 -24.85 -17.26 23.75
C ASP A 262 -25.37 -15.79 23.70
N GLU A 263 -25.98 -15.43 22.59
CA GLU A 263 -26.57 -14.09 22.33
C GLU A 263 -25.53 -12.96 22.28
N LYS A 264 -24.25 -13.29 22.18
CA LYS A 264 -23.13 -12.34 22.06
C LYS A 264 -22.41 -12.50 20.74
N ASP A 265 -21.94 -11.39 20.20
CA ASP A 265 -21.12 -11.37 18.99
C ASP A 265 -19.64 -11.55 19.35
N TYR A 266 -18.99 -12.52 18.70
CA TYR A 266 -17.56 -12.75 18.75
C TYR A 266 -16.96 -12.53 17.36
N TYR A 267 -15.81 -11.92 17.33
CA TYR A 267 -15.04 -11.68 16.09
C TYR A 267 -13.69 -12.40 16.13
N VAL A 268 -13.24 -12.91 14.99
CA VAL A 268 -11.81 -13.20 14.84
C VAL A 268 -11.04 -11.89 14.86
N LYS A 269 -9.95 -11.83 15.61
CA LYS A 269 -9.23 -10.57 15.87
C LYS A 269 -8.59 -10.00 14.60
N PRO A 270 -8.86 -8.75 14.21
CA PRO A 270 -8.14 -8.06 13.14
C PRO A 270 -6.82 -7.43 13.61
N MET A 271 -6.65 -7.28 14.93
CA MET A 271 -5.52 -6.66 15.61
C MET A 271 -5.31 -7.25 17.00
N ASN A 272 -4.10 -7.13 17.57
CA ASN A 272 -3.76 -7.68 18.88
C ASN A 272 -3.89 -6.66 20.02
N CYS A 273 -3.84 -5.35 19.72
CA CYS A 273 -3.75 -4.27 20.70
C CYS A 273 -4.83 -4.33 21.81
N PRO A 274 -6.14 -4.57 21.56
CA PRO A 274 -7.12 -4.62 22.65
C PRO A 274 -6.83 -5.73 23.66
N PHE A 275 -6.31 -6.88 23.20
CA PHE A 275 -5.97 -7.98 24.11
C PHE A 275 -4.78 -7.66 25.01
N HIS A 276 -3.74 -6.97 24.48
CA HIS A 276 -2.61 -6.51 25.30
C HIS A 276 -3.06 -5.49 26.35
N ILE A 277 -4.04 -4.65 26.00
CA ILE A 277 -4.65 -3.71 26.96
C ILE A 277 -5.39 -4.47 28.08
N GLU A 278 -6.16 -5.52 27.76
CA GLU A 278 -6.80 -6.36 28.78
C GLU A 278 -5.76 -7.00 29.72
N VAL A 279 -4.64 -7.46 29.19
CA VAL A 279 -3.51 -7.95 30.02
C VAL A 279 -2.95 -6.83 30.90
N TYR A 280 -2.81 -5.61 30.39
CA TYR A 280 -2.38 -4.46 31.18
C TYR A 280 -3.35 -4.18 32.33
N GLN A 281 -4.64 -4.17 32.07
CA GLN A 281 -5.68 -3.85 33.02
C GLN A 281 -6.01 -4.99 34.01
N SER A 282 -5.43 -6.19 33.83
CA SER A 282 -5.66 -7.32 34.72
C SER A 282 -5.24 -7.07 36.17
N ARG A 283 -4.41 -6.04 36.41
CA ARG A 283 -4.01 -5.57 37.74
C ARG A 283 -3.62 -4.10 37.73
N LEU A 284 -3.57 -3.50 38.93
CA LEU A 284 -3.07 -2.13 39.09
C LEU A 284 -1.57 -2.07 38.72
N ARG A 285 -1.19 -1.03 37.98
CA ARG A 285 0.19 -0.79 37.52
C ARG A 285 0.83 0.37 38.25
N SER A 286 2.15 0.28 38.48
CA SER A 286 2.95 1.34 39.06
C SER A 286 3.93 1.91 38.05
N TYR A 287 4.27 3.21 38.16
CA TYR A 287 5.31 3.85 37.34
C TYR A 287 6.65 3.10 37.37
N ARG A 288 6.94 2.37 38.45
CA ARG A 288 8.16 1.57 38.59
C ARG A 288 8.24 0.35 37.68
N GLU A 289 7.10 -0.07 37.15
CA GLU A 289 6.99 -1.19 36.18
C GLU A 289 7.18 -0.71 34.75
N LEU A 290 7.05 0.60 34.49
CA LEU A 290 7.14 1.18 33.15
C LEU A 290 8.59 1.52 32.78
N PRO A 291 9.00 1.32 31.52
CA PRO A 291 8.18 0.87 30.41
C PRO A 291 7.92 -0.65 30.42
N LEU A 292 6.70 -1.06 30.05
CA LEU A 292 6.39 -2.44 29.71
C LEU A 292 6.59 -2.65 28.22
N ARG A 293 7.36 -3.63 27.82
CA ARG A 293 7.62 -3.98 26.42
C ARG A 293 7.11 -5.39 26.16
N TRP A 294 5.89 -5.48 25.63
CA TRP A 294 5.23 -6.75 25.37
C TRP A 294 5.17 -7.04 23.88
N ALA A 295 5.51 -8.27 23.50
CA ALA A 295 5.55 -8.72 22.12
C ALA A 295 4.79 -10.02 21.92
N GLU A 296 4.16 -10.18 20.77
CA GLU A 296 3.45 -11.38 20.38
C GLU A 296 3.68 -11.68 18.90
N LEU A 297 3.92 -12.94 18.55
CA LEU A 297 3.68 -13.42 17.20
C LEU A 297 2.18 -13.67 17.08
N GLY A 298 1.44 -12.56 16.90
CA GLY A 298 -0.02 -12.52 17.00
C GLY A 298 -0.69 -12.74 15.66
N THR A 299 -1.37 -13.89 15.51
CA THR A 299 -2.14 -14.16 14.28
C THR A 299 -3.42 -13.35 14.27
N VAL A 300 -3.64 -12.62 13.19
CA VAL A 300 -4.82 -11.76 12.96
C VAL A 300 -5.48 -12.11 11.63
N TYR A 301 -6.74 -11.71 11.48
CA TYR A 301 -7.56 -12.03 10.33
C TYR A 301 -8.23 -10.75 9.80
N ARG A 302 -8.01 -10.47 8.51
CA ARG A 302 -8.58 -9.31 7.84
C ARG A 302 -9.30 -9.72 6.57
N TYR A 303 -10.52 -9.23 6.39
CA TYR A 303 -11.30 -9.50 5.19
C TYR A 303 -10.81 -8.63 4.05
N GLU A 304 -9.75 -9.09 3.39
CA GLU A 304 -9.25 -8.46 2.18
C GLU A 304 -10.09 -8.87 0.97
N LYS A 305 -10.41 -7.92 0.07
CA LYS A 305 -11.11 -8.24 -1.17
C LYS A 305 -10.29 -9.20 -2.02
N SER A 306 -10.96 -10.17 -2.69
CA SER A 306 -10.27 -11.22 -3.46
C SER A 306 -9.31 -10.67 -4.51
N GLY A 307 -9.65 -9.60 -5.20
CA GLY A 307 -8.79 -8.95 -6.19
C GLY A 307 -7.54 -8.26 -5.62
N ALA A 308 -7.47 -8.09 -4.29
CA ALA A 308 -6.31 -7.49 -3.62
C ALA A 308 -5.30 -8.55 -3.13
N LEU A 309 -5.67 -9.84 -3.11
CA LEU A 309 -4.81 -10.91 -2.61
C LEU A 309 -3.61 -11.12 -3.54
N HIS A 310 -2.41 -11.32 -2.95
CA HIS A 310 -1.19 -11.48 -3.72
C HIS A 310 -0.18 -12.40 -3.01
N GLY A 311 -0.28 -13.70 -3.24
CA GLY A 311 0.60 -14.69 -2.61
C GLY A 311 0.74 -14.46 -1.11
N LEU A 312 1.96 -14.49 -0.58
CA LEU A 312 2.27 -14.19 0.83
C LEU A 312 2.25 -12.68 1.15
N LEU A 313 2.33 -11.80 0.13
CA LEU A 313 2.44 -10.36 0.35
C LEU A 313 1.12 -9.71 0.81
N ARG A 314 -0.01 -10.32 0.44
CA ARG A 314 -1.33 -9.85 0.88
C ARG A 314 -2.29 -11.01 1.06
N VAL A 315 -2.57 -11.33 2.30
CA VAL A 315 -3.32 -12.51 2.74
C VAL A 315 -4.45 -12.11 3.69
N ARG A 316 -5.36 -13.03 4.00
CA ARG A 316 -6.46 -12.80 4.94
C ARG A 316 -6.18 -13.26 6.36
N GLY A 317 -5.33 -14.27 6.53
CA GLY A 317 -4.85 -14.73 7.83
C GLY A 317 -3.33 -14.61 7.87
N PHE A 318 -2.79 -13.87 8.83
CA PHE A 318 -1.36 -13.65 8.95
C PHE A 318 -0.91 -13.42 10.39
N THR A 319 0.36 -13.69 10.64
CA THR A 319 0.97 -13.51 11.95
C THR A 319 1.80 -12.23 11.95
N GLN A 320 1.41 -11.26 12.78
CA GLN A 320 2.19 -10.05 13.00
C GLN A 320 3.25 -10.30 14.07
N ASP A 321 4.43 -9.73 13.87
CA ASP A 321 5.44 -9.58 14.92
C ASP A 321 5.12 -8.34 15.77
N ASP A 322 3.96 -8.38 16.39
CA ASP A 322 3.33 -7.25 17.03
C ASP A 322 3.90 -6.99 18.41
N SER A 323 4.00 -5.73 18.80
CA SER A 323 4.40 -5.35 20.14
C SER A 323 3.76 -4.03 20.54
N HIS A 324 3.51 -3.94 21.85
CA HIS A 324 2.97 -2.75 22.49
C HIS A 324 3.88 -2.36 23.64
N ILE A 325 4.41 -1.14 23.55
CA ILE A 325 5.23 -0.55 24.62
C ILE A 325 4.34 0.43 25.36
N ILE A 326 4.18 0.20 26.66
CA ILE A 326 3.37 1.04 27.53
C ILE A 326 4.34 1.77 28.45
N CYS A 327 4.37 3.10 28.38
CA CYS A 327 5.38 3.92 29.03
C CYS A 327 4.81 5.21 29.60
N THR A 328 5.59 5.90 30.41
CA THR A 328 5.26 7.27 30.84
C THR A 328 5.53 8.27 29.73
N PRO A 329 4.94 9.47 29.80
CA PRO A 329 5.21 10.53 28.82
C PRO A 329 6.70 10.89 28.69
N GLU A 330 7.47 10.79 29.77
CA GLU A 330 8.90 11.11 29.80
C GLU A 330 9.76 10.04 29.09
N GLN A 331 9.29 8.80 29.03
CA GLN A 331 10.00 7.67 28.43
C GLN A 331 9.81 7.56 26.92
N ILE A 332 8.80 8.23 26.35
CA ILE A 332 8.31 7.99 24.98
C ILE A 332 9.39 8.16 23.90
N GLU A 333 10.21 9.22 23.99
CA GLU A 333 11.22 9.53 22.97
C GLU A 333 12.33 8.46 22.97
N ASP A 334 12.75 7.99 24.15
CA ASP A 334 13.76 6.94 24.28
C ASP A 334 13.24 5.58 23.80
N GLU A 335 11.99 5.25 24.14
CA GLU A 335 11.37 4.00 23.69
C GLU A 335 11.21 3.95 22.16
N ILE A 336 10.78 5.05 21.53
CA ILE A 336 10.69 5.12 20.06
C ILE A 336 12.07 4.98 19.41
N ALA A 337 13.11 5.62 19.96
CA ALA A 337 14.47 5.51 19.45
C ALA A 337 15.01 4.08 19.55
N GLU A 338 14.76 3.38 20.69
CA GLU A 338 15.15 1.98 20.86
C GLU A 338 14.40 1.04 19.90
N VAL A 339 13.11 1.25 19.68
CA VAL A 339 12.33 0.50 18.68
C VAL A 339 12.90 0.70 17.28
N LEU A 340 13.23 1.94 16.92
CA LEU A 340 13.80 2.26 15.61
C LEU A 340 15.18 1.60 15.43
N ARG A 341 16.06 1.68 16.46
CA ARG A 341 17.35 0.98 16.48
C ARG A 341 17.18 -0.54 16.29
N PHE A 342 16.23 -1.12 17.02
CA PHE A 342 15.97 -2.57 16.97
C PHE A 342 15.39 -2.98 15.59
N SER A 343 14.51 -2.15 15.01
CA SER A 343 13.99 -2.38 13.64
C SER A 343 15.12 -2.43 12.60
N LEU A 344 16.04 -1.47 12.66
CA LEU A 344 17.21 -1.44 11.77
C LEU A 344 18.10 -2.66 11.94
N TYR A 345 18.33 -3.10 13.20
CA TYR A 345 19.12 -4.29 13.49
C TYR A 345 18.48 -5.55 12.89
N ILE A 346 17.17 -5.76 13.09
CA ILE A 346 16.46 -6.94 12.57
C ILE A 346 16.58 -6.99 11.03
N TRP A 347 16.27 -5.91 10.32
CA TRP A 347 16.34 -5.91 8.84
C TRP A 347 17.76 -6.10 8.31
N LYS A 348 18.76 -5.49 8.95
CA LYS A 348 20.17 -5.72 8.61
C LYS A 348 20.60 -7.17 8.82
N SER A 349 20.08 -7.83 9.85
CA SER A 349 20.37 -9.25 10.11
C SER A 349 19.88 -10.19 9.00
N PHE A 350 18.88 -9.76 8.24
CA PHE A 350 18.39 -10.47 7.05
C PHE A 350 18.94 -9.92 5.71
N GLY A 351 20.04 -9.15 5.74
CA GLY A 351 20.75 -8.70 4.56
C GLY A 351 20.17 -7.46 3.87
N PHE A 352 19.21 -6.77 4.47
CA PHE A 352 18.68 -5.51 3.95
C PHE A 352 19.47 -4.33 4.52
N THR A 353 20.26 -3.67 3.68
CA THR A 353 21.15 -2.58 4.09
C THR A 353 20.63 -1.19 3.74
N GLU A 354 19.80 -1.08 2.70
CA GLU A 354 19.16 0.17 2.31
C GLU A 354 17.79 0.27 2.98
N ILE A 355 17.74 1.00 4.11
CA ILE A 355 16.54 1.17 4.93
C ILE A 355 16.29 2.66 5.09
N LYS A 356 15.11 3.14 4.74
CA LYS A 356 14.73 4.54 4.80
C LYS A 356 13.49 4.76 5.67
N PRO A 357 13.55 5.64 6.67
CA PRO A 357 12.40 6.02 7.46
C PRO A 357 11.54 7.08 6.75
N TYR A 358 10.23 6.97 6.92
CA TYR A 358 9.21 7.90 6.48
C TYR A 358 8.36 8.32 7.67
N LEU A 359 8.27 9.62 7.92
CA LEU A 359 7.41 10.17 8.98
C LEU A 359 6.05 10.53 8.39
N SER A 360 5.03 9.76 8.73
CA SER A 360 3.67 9.95 8.24
C SER A 360 2.88 10.89 9.14
N THR A 361 2.36 11.98 8.56
CA THR A 361 1.67 13.06 9.25
C THR A 361 0.15 12.80 9.36
N ARG A 362 -0.57 13.73 9.97
CA ARG A 362 -2.00 13.61 10.27
C ARG A 362 -2.85 13.54 9.00
N PRO A 363 -3.68 12.48 8.81
CA PRO A 363 -4.61 12.41 7.70
C PRO A 363 -5.81 13.36 7.88
N ALA A 364 -6.53 13.64 6.79
CA ALA A 364 -7.71 14.50 6.81
C ALA A 364 -8.82 13.99 7.76
N LYS A 365 -8.98 12.67 7.87
CA LYS A 365 -9.92 12.00 8.79
C LYS A 365 -9.14 11.39 9.96
N ALA A 366 -8.72 12.21 10.91
CA ALA A 366 -7.98 11.78 12.09
C ALA A 366 -8.78 12.01 13.38
N VAL A 367 -8.57 11.15 14.38
CA VAL A 367 -9.11 11.27 15.74
C VAL A 367 -8.10 11.98 16.64
N GLY A 368 -8.58 12.69 17.65
CA GLY A 368 -7.76 13.42 18.63
C GLY A 368 -7.44 14.85 18.22
N GLU A 369 -7.07 15.64 19.24
CA GLU A 369 -6.79 17.06 19.10
C GLU A 369 -5.52 17.32 18.27
N PRO A 370 -5.51 18.34 17.38
CA PRO A 370 -4.33 18.68 16.58
C PRO A 370 -3.05 18.88 17.40
N GLU A 371 -3.14 19.50 18.56
CA GLU A 371 -2.00 19.75 19.44
C GLU A 371 -1.34 18.46 19.95
N ARG A 372 -2.12 17.40 20.19
CA ARG A 372 -1.59 16.07 20.57
C ARG A 372 -0.84 15.42 19.41
N TRP A 373 -1.36 15.60 18.19
CA TRP A 373 -0.70 15.13 16.98
C TRP A 373 0.66 15.79 16.78
N GLU A 374 0.73 17.12 16.96
CA GLU A 374 1.99 17.86 16.84
C GLU A 374 3.01 17.40 17.89
N LYS A 375 2.61 17.21 19.15
CA LYS A 375 3.51 16.67 20.18
C LYS A 375 4.04 15.29 19.82
N ALA A 376 3.15 14.40 19.33
CA ALA A 376 3.53 13.06 18.91
C ALA A 376 4.50 13.09 17.72
N LEU A 377 4.25 13.94 16.71
CA LEU A 377 5.14 14.13 15.57
C LEU A 377 6.53 14.65 16.00
N VAL A 378 6.58 15.59 16.93
CA VAL A 378 7.85 16.10 17.49
C VAL A 378 8.63 14.97 18.15
N SER A 379 7.99 14.12 18.97
CA SER A 379 8.65 12.99 19.63
C SER A 379 9.19 11.97 18.63
N LEU A 380 8.40 11.64 17.59
CA LEU A 380 8.86 10.75 16.51
C LEU A 380 10.05 11.35 15.74
N ARG A 381 10.01 12.65 15.43
CA ARG A 381 11.11 13.36 14.75
C ARG A 381 12.39 13.32 15.59
N LYS A 382 12.30 13.67 16.87
CA LYS A 382 13.45 13.63 17.79
C LYS A 382 14.08 12.24 17.89
N ALA A 383 13.28 11.16 17.88
CA ALA A 383 13.79 9.80 17.91
C ALA A 383 14.58 9.46 16.63
N ILE A 384 14.12 9.93 15.46
CA ILE A 384 14.84 9.79 14.18
C ILE A 384 16.14 10.58 14.21
N ASP A 385 16.09 11.85 14.65
CA ASP A 385 17.26 12.74 14.72
C ASP A 385 18.32 12.21 15.68
N LYS A 386 17.90 11.61 16.81
CA LYS A 386 18.79 10.97 17.82
C LYS A 386 19.64 9.86 17.21
N LEU A 387 19.15 9.17 16.19
CA LEU A 387 19.87 8.13 15.47
C LEU A 387 20.61 8.64 14.23
N GLY A 388 20.55 9.95 13.94
CA GLY A 388 21.20 10.56 12.78
C GLY A 388 20.66 10.06 11.43
N LEU A 389 19.37 9.70 11.37
CA LEU A 389 18.76 9.15 10.15
C LEU A 389 18.14 10.27 9.31
N GLU A 390 18.37 10.20 8.01
CA GLU A 390 17.59 11.00 7.04
C GLU A 390 16.20 10.41 6.90
N CYS A 391 15.17 11.28 6.95
CA CYS A 391 13.78 10.88 6.93
C CYS A 391 12.99 11.70 5.91
N GLU A 392 12.17 11.04 5.10
CA GLU A 392 11.16 11.69 4.28
C GLU A 392 9.86 11.88 5.04
N VAL A 393 9.08 12.90 4.65
CA VAL A 393 7.75 13.16 5.21
C VAL A 393 6.69 12.63 4.25
N ASP A 394 5.80 11.80 4.78
CA ASP A 394 4.62 11.27 4.08
C ASP A 394 3.39 12.04 4.58
N GLU A 395 3.02 13.08 3.84
CA GLU A 395 1.93 13.97 4.23
C GLU A 395 0.57 13.24 4.20
N GLY A 396 -0.09 13.22 5.37
CA GLY A 396 -1.39 12.57 5.51
C GLY A 396 -1.36 11.05 5.59
N GLY A 397 -0.18 10.42 5.58
CA GLY A 397 -0.01 8.96 5.62
C GLY A 397 -0.17 8.32 7.00
N GLY A 398 -0.39 9.11 8.06
CA GLY A 398 -0.57 8.61 9.42
C GLY A 398 -1.80 7.72 9.59
N ALA A 399 -1.82 6.92 10.67
CA ALA A 399 -3.02 6.18 11.06
C ALA A 399 -4.11 7.16 11.53
N PHE A 400 -5.38 6.77 11.51
CA PHE A 400 -6.46 7.66 11.95
C PHE A 400 -6.32 8.07 13.44
N TYR A 401 -5.59 7.29 14.24
CA TYR A 401 -5.43 7.47 15.69
C TYR A 401 -4.06 8.02 16.13
N GLY A 402 -3.08 8.14 15.23
CA GLY A 402 -1.76 8.68 15.58
C GLY A 402 -0.77 8.71 14.41
N PRO A 403 0.28 9.55 14.54
CA PRO A 403 1.36 9.59 13.57
C PRO A 403 2.24 8.34 13.67
N LYS A 404 3.00 8.06 12.62
CA LYS A 404 3.84 6.87 12.56
C LYS A 404 5.16 7.12 11.83
N ILE A 405 6.14 6.26 12.13
CA ILE A 405 7.33 6.06 11.31
C ILE A 405 7.16 4.75 10.56
N ASP A 406 7.21 4.78 9.24
CA ASP A 406 7.32 3.59 8.41
C ASP A 406 8.76 3.41 7.95
N LEU A 407 9.27 2.19 7.98
CA LEU A 407 10.54 1.86 7.37
C LEU A 407 10.29 1.19 6.01
N LYS A 408 10.94 1.71 4.97
CA LYS A 408 11.01 1.06 3.68
C LYS A 408 12.39 0.46 3.47
N VAL A 409 12.44 -0.77 2.96
CA VAL A 409 13.66 -1.47 2.61
C VAL A 409 13.71 -1.66 1.11
N LYS A 410 14.91 -1.64 0.53
CA LYS A 410 15.13 -2.04 -0.86
C LYS A 410 15.60 -3.48 -0.93
N ASP A 411 15.03 -4.24 -1.85
CA ASP A 411 15.47 -5.60 -2.14
C ASP A 411 16.63 -5.65 -3.15
N ALA A 412 17.12 -6.85 -3.44
CA ALA A 412 18.27 -7.10 -4.31
C ALA A 412 18.11 -6.58 -5.75
N ILE A 413 16.91 -6.24 -6.18
CA ILE A 413 16.62 -5.67 -7.51
C ILE A 413 16.11 -4.22 -7.44
N GLY A 414 16.24 -3.57 -6.25
CA GLY A 414 15.94 -2.16 -6.04
C GLY A 414 14.46 -1.82 -5.84
N ARG A 415 13.55 -2.81 -5.60
CA ARG A 415 12.15 -2.53 -5.26
C ARG A 415 12.04 -2.12 -3.81
N GLU A 416 11.21 -1.13 -3.54
CA GLU A 416 10.93 -0.67 -2.17
C GLU A 416 9.77 -1.46 -1.55
N TRP A 417 9.96 -1.87 -0.29
CA TRP A 417 8.97 -2.56 0.52
C TRP A 417 8.76 -1.80 1.82
N GLN A 418 7.52 -1.39 2.09
CA GLN A 418 7.15 -0.92 3.42
C GLN A 418 7.09 -2.13 4.35
N THR A 419 7.85 -2.08 5.43
CA THR A 419 8.08 -3.22 6.32
C THR A 419 7.71 -2.91 7.75
N ALA A 420 8.60 -2.27 8.51
CA ALA A 420 8.35 -1.93 9.89
C ALA A 420 7.48 -0.68 10.01
N THR A 421 6.66 -0.66 11.06
CA THR A 421 5.83 0.49 11.42
C THR A 421 5.95 0.73 12.91
N ILE A 422 6.13 1.98 13.31
CA ILE A 422 6.17 2.46 14.70
C ILE A 422 5.12 3.54 14.83
N GLN A 423 4.10 3.31 15.65
CA GLN A 423 2.96 4.22 15.79
C GLN A 423 2.85 4.71 17.22
N PHE A 424 2.79 6.02 17.40
CA PHE A 424 2.53 6.62 18.70
C PHE A 424 1.02 6.75 18.88
N ASP A 425 0.47 6.05 19.87
CA ASP A 425 -0.94 6.05 20.18
C ASP A 425 -1.22 6.70 21.56
N PHE A 426 -2.01 7.74 21.54
CA PHE A 426 -2.55 8.41 22.72
C PHE A 426 -4.06 8.22 22.86
N ASN A 427 -4.72 7.53 21.92
CA ASN A 427 -6.17 7.32 21.86
C ASN A 427 -6.62 6.06 22.58
N LEU A 428 -6.00 4.90 22.30
CA LEU A 428 -6.40 3.64 22.95
C LEU A 428 -6.21 3.68 24.47
N PRO A 429 -5.12 4.23 25.03
CA PRO A 429 -5.03 4.42 26.50
C PRO A 429 -6.19 5.22 27.08
N GLU A 430 -6.72 6.22 26.37
CA GLU A 430 -7.86 7.00 26.79
C GLU A 430 -9.19 6.23 26.66
N ARG A 431 -9.41 5.58 25.53
CA ARG A 431 -10.64 4.81 25.25
C ARG A 431 -10.85 3.64 26.21
N PHE A 432 -9.76 2.97 26.60
CA PHE A 432 -9.78 1.88 27.58
C PHE A 432 -9.59 2.32 29.01
N ASP A 433 -9.53 3.63 29.28
CA ASP A 433 -9.25 4.20 30.61
C ASP A 433 -8.02 3.58 31.30
N MET A 434 -6.94 3.32 30.53
CA MET A 434 -5.69 2.79 31.08
C MET A 434 -5.07 3.77 32.07
N THR A 435 -4.63 3.28 33.23
CA THR A 435 -3.94 4.12 34.23
C THR A 435 -2.80 3.38 34.91
N TYR A 436 -1.80 4.15 35.37
CA TYR A 436 -0.79 3.69 36.33
C TYR A 436 -0.73 4.63 37.53
N ILE A 437 -0.21 4.14 38.67
CA ILE A 437 0.03 4.96 39.84
C ILE A 437 1.41 5.61 39.69
N GLY A 438 1.44 6.93 39.67
CA GLY A 438 2.65 7.73 39.61
C GLY A 438 3.42 7.79 40.94
N GLU A 439 4.57 8.43 40.93
CA GLU A 439 5.38 8.68 42.14
C GLU A 439 4.63 9.51 43.18
N ASP A 440 3.73 10.38 42.73
CA ASP A 440 2.82 11.21 43.54
C ASP A 440 1.65 10.41 44.17
N GLY A 441 1.57 9.10 43.95
CA GLY A 441 0.50 8.25 44.41
C GLY A 441 -0.84 8.41 43.67
N LYS A 442 -0.89 9.21 42.62
CA LYS A 442 -2.11 9.46 41.83
C LYS A 442 -2.14 8.62 40.56
N LYS A 443 -3.32 8.51 39.98
CA LYS A 443 -3.51 7.87 38.67
C LYS A 443 -3.06 8.78 37.55
N HIS A 444 -2.27 8.24 36.64
CA HIS A 444 -1.81 8.92 35.43
C HIS A 444 -2.13 8.06 34.20
N ARG A 445 -2.25 8.70 33.04
CA ARG A 445 -2.48 8.06 31.74
C ARG A 445 -1.13 7.67 31.11
N PRO A 446 -0.91 6.39 30.75
CA PRO A 446 0.29 6.03 30.00
C PRO A 446 0.17 6.43 28.53
N TYR A 447 1.31 6.48 27.84
CA TYR A 447 1.38 6.44 26.39
C TYR A 447 1.60 5.01 25.90
N MET A 448 1.25 4.76 24.65
CA MET A 448 1.39 3.46 24.01
C MET A 448 2.08 3.60 22.66
N VAL A 449 3.05 2.74 22.40
CA VAL A 449 3.69 2.61 21.10
C VAL A 449 3.35 1.25 20.53
N HIS A 450 2.70 1.24 19.36
CA HIS A 450 2.51 0.05 18.56
C HIS A 450 3.69 -0.11 17.62
N ARG A 451 4.21 -1.30 17.48
CA ARG A 451 5.25 -1.56 16.49
C ARG A 451 5.19 -2.97 15.94
N ALA A 452 5.54 -3.08 14.66
CA ALA A 452 5.89 -4.31 14.01
C ALA A 452 7.25 -4.11 13.32
N LEU A 453 8.21 -5.01 13.50
CA LEU A 453 9.54 -4.90 12.89
C LEU A 453 9.57 -5.53 11.50
N MET A 454 9.02 -6.74 11.37
CA MET A 454 8.89 -7.47 10.11
C MET A 454 7.55 -7.20 9.41
N GLY A 455 6.56 -6.75 10.18
CA GLY A 455 5.17 -6.55 9.74
C GLY A 455 4.36 -7.82 9.88
N SER A 456 4.11 -8.54 8.78
CA SER A 456 3.56 -9.90 8.81
C SER A 456 4.64 -10.90 8.43
N LEU A 457 4.68 -12.02 9.13
CA LEU A 457 5.65 -13.09 8.86
C LEU A 457 5.48 -13.65 7.44
N GLU A 458 4.25 -13.71 6.96
CA GLU A 458 3.93 -14.13 5.59
C GLU A 458 4.54 -13.17 4.57
N ARG A 459 4.30 -11.87 4.72
CA ARG A 459 4.87 -10.84 3.84
C ARG A 459 6.39 -10.79 3.93
N PHE A 460 6.93 -10.86 5.13
CA PHE A 460 8.37 -10.92 5.36
C PHE A 460 8.99 -12.12 4.65
N PHE A 461 8.40 -13.31 4.78
CA PHE A 461 8.90 -14.51 4.11
C PHE A 461 8.81 -14.40 2.58
N GLY A 462 7.72 -13.84 2.05
CA GLY A 462 7.61 -13.53 0.62
C GLY A 462 8.72 -12.62 0.12
N ILE A 463 8.99 -11.53 0.84
CA ILE A 463 10.10 -10.60 0.53
C ILE A 463 11.45 -11.32 0.62
N LEU A 464 11.64 -12.18 1.62
CA LEU A 464 12.88 -12.94 1.81
C LEU A 464 13.12 -13.95 0.67
N ILE A 465 12.07 -14.66 0.22
CA ILE A 465 12.15 -15.54 -0.97
C ILE A 465 12.62 -14.73 -2.18
N GLU A 466 12.06 -13.55 -2.42
CA GLU A 466 12.39 -12.71 -3.57
C GLU A 466 13.79 -12.07 -3.44
N GLN A 467 14.20 -11.69 -2.22
CA GLN A 467 15.53 -11.17 -1.93
C GLN A 467 16.62 -12.17 -2.32
N TYR A 468 16.46 -13.42 -1.92
CA TYR A 468 17.45 -14.49 -2.11
C TYR A 468 17.19 -15.40 -3.31
N ALA A 469 16.14 -15.10 -4.11
CA ALA A 469 15.70 -15.97 -5.22
C ALA A 469 15.51 -17.44 -4.79
N GLY A 470 15.02 -17.64 -3.56
CA GLY A 470 14.80 -18.97 -2.98
C GLY A 470 16.05 -19.69 -2.44
N ALA A 471 17.21 -19.08 -2.51
CA ALA A 471 18.47 -19.64 -1.97
C ALA A 471 18.65 -19.25 -0.49
N PHE A 472 18.18 -20.13 0.37
CA PHE A 472 18.28 -19.95 1.83
C PHE A 472 19.47 -20.72 2.42
#